data_fa0646c42e89bddad6d3da253f73ec08
#
_entry.id   fa0646c42e89bddad6d3da253f73ec08
#
_cell.length_a   1.000
_cell.length_b   1.000
_cell.length_c   1.000
_cell.angle_alpha   90.00
_cell.angle_beta   90.00
_cell.angle_gamma   90.00
#
_symmetry.space_group_name_H-M   'P 1'
#
loop_
_entity.id
_entity.type
_entity.pdbx_description
1 polymer ?
#
loop_
_entity_poly.entity_id
_entity_poly.type
_entity_poly.pdbx_seq_one_letter_code
_entity_poly.pdbx_strand_id
1 'polypeptide(L)'
;MRAKGISDRHFSRANDRRRGGFVEAEGGGTVILSRGSVAAQMGLPVAGVVGFVSSYADGAHTSIPAPGLGALGAGRGGRSSRLAKALAALGVEADDIALVSKHDTSTGANDPNESELHTRLARALGRSEGNSLVAVSQKTITGHAKGGAAVFQVAGLTEILASGVAPGNASLDVVDAPLAKDAFWVWPRRPIRLAGRGGRDGRVPGAGPVRAGLLTSLGFGHVSGLIAIVHPGAFEAALRQAAGQEAVDAWLASANARLAAGTRRRRAGMIGRAPLFEPVQGRRLGEESRQRDPHEVEAAMLLDPDARLGTDGVYHTGE
;
A
#
# COMPACT_ATOMS: atom_id res chain seq x y z
N MET A 1 13.44 -12.67 22.52
CA MET A 1 14.31 -11.49 22.59
C MET A 1 14.80 -11.19 24.00
N ARG A 2 13.92 -11.10 25.00
CA ARG A 2 14.37 -10.96 26.41
C ARG A 2 15.39 -12.02 26.83
N ALA A 3 15.19 -13.28 26.43
CA ALA A 3 16.15 -14.36 26.68
C ALA A 3 17.52 -14.17 26.00
N LYS A 4 17.64 -13.24 25.03
CA LYS A 4 18.91 -12.87 24.37
C LYS A 4 19.47 -11.55 24.88
N GLY A 5 18.96 -11.03 26.02
CA GLY A 5 19.38 -9.75 26.58
C GLY A 5 18.96 -8.52 25.75
N ILE A 6 18.11 -8.68 24.76
CA ILE A 6 17.62 -7.56 23.96
C ILE A 6 16.40 -6.99 24.67
N SER A 7 16.55 -5.84 25.27
CA SER A 7 15.53 -5.15 26.08
C SER A 7 15.19 -3.75 25.56
N ASP A 8 15.60 -3.40 24.36
CA ASP A 8 15.37 -2.07 23.84
C ASP A 8 14.02 -1.95 23.10
N ARG A 9 13.60 -0.71 22.88
CA ARG A 9 12.36 -0.35 22.15
C ARG A 9 12.37 -0.73 20.66
N HIS A 10 13.50 -1.15 20.14
CA HIS A 10 13.72 -1.49 18.75
C HIS A 10 13.79 -3.01 18.54
N PHE A 11 12.82 -3.75 19.08
CA PHE A 11 12.80 -5.21 18.93
C PHE A 11 12.56 -5.67 17.49
N SER A 12 11.72 -4.99 16.74
CA SER A 12 11.53 -5.26 15.31
C SER A 12 12.63 -4.56 14.52
N ARG A 13 13.63 -5.35 14.11
CA ARG A 13 14.85 -4.88 13.44
C ARG A 13 14.95 -5.44 12.02
N ALA A 14 13.93 -5.19 11.19
CA ALA A 14 13.97 -5.70 9.84
C ALA A 14 15.25 -5.29 9.12
N ASN A 15 15.86 -6.26 8.45
CA ASN A 15 17.10 -6.13 7.68
C ASN A 15 18.38 -5.86 8.50
N ASP A 16 18.29 -5.67 9.81
CA ASP A 16 19.47 -5.53 10.70
C ASP A 16 20.13 -6.89 10.93
N ARG A 17 21.47 -6.90 11.04
CA ARG A 17 22.24 -8.12 11.36
C ARG A 17 21.83 -8.77 12.70
N ARG A 18 21.22 -8.02 13.62
CA ARG A 18 20.76 -8.48 14.94
C ARG A 18 19.26 -8.82 14.97
N ARG A 19 18.60 -8.87 13.78
CA ARG A 19 17.18 -9.21 13.73
C ARG A 19 16.91 -10.57 14.39
N GLY A 20 15.78 -10.70 15.02
CA GLY A 20 15.45 -11.93 15.75
C GLY A 20 13.98 -12.20 15.89
N GLY A 21 13.16 -11.57 15.06
CA GLY A 21 11.71 -11.70 15.05
C GLY A 21 10.99 -10.36 15.01
N PHE A 22 9.69 -10.42 14.93
CA PHE A 22 8.82 -9.25 14.89
C PHE A 22 8.17 -8.99 16.26
N VAL A 23 7.68 -7.78 16.43
CA VAL A 23 6.77 -7.42 17.51
C VAL A 23 5.35 -7.57 16.98
N GLU A 24 4.53 -8.32 17.72
CA GLU A 24 3.11 -8.42 17.40
C GLU A 24 2.40 -7.09 17.67
N ALA A 25 1.41 -6.78 16.88
CA ALA A 25 0.57 -5.61 17.02
C ALA A 25 -0.87 -5.99 16.71
N GLU A 26 -1.77 -5.19 17.21
CA GLU A 26 -3.19 -5.22 16.87
C GLU A 26 -3.51 -4.10 15.88
N GLY A 27 -4.46 -4.36 15.02
CA GLY A 27 -4.98 -3.34 14.12
C GLY A 27 -5.46 -3.93 12.80
N GLY A 28 -6.24 -3.14 12.14
CA GLY A 28 -6.82 -3.42 10.84
C GLY A 28 -7.13 -2.12 10.12
N GLY A 29 -7.77 -2.21 8.98
CA GLY A 29 -8.19 -1.06 8.22
C GLY A 29 -9.02 -1.48 7.02
N THR A 30 -9.66 -0.51 6.41
CA THR A 30 -10.48 -0.69 5.21
C THR A 30 -9.83 0.05 4.04
N VAL A 31 -9.70 -0.64 2.93
CA VAL A 31 -9.27 -0.04 1.65
C VAL A 31 -10.49 0.03 0.75
N ILE A 32 -10.86 1.23 0.34
CA ILE A 32 -11.98 1.44 -0.58
C ILE A 32 -11.44 1.42 -2.01
N LEU A 33 -11.93 0.49 -2.80
CA LEU A 33 -11.59 0.36 -4.21
C LEU A 33 -12.74 0.84 -5.08
N SER A 34 -12.43 1.59 -6.11
CA SER A 34 -13.41 2.10 -7.08
C SER A 34 -12.88 1.95 -8.51
N ARG A 35 -13.79 1.79 -9.45
CA ARG A 35 -13.46 1.96 -10.87
C ARG A 35 -13.11 3.41 -11.14
N GLY A 36 -12.17 3.66 -12.04
CA GLY A 36 -11.75 5.02 -12.40
C GLY A 36 -12.93 5.88 -12.90
N SER A 37 -13.84 5.31 -13.70
CA SER A 37 -15.05 6.01 -14.17
C SER A 37 -15.95 6.47 -13.01
N VAL A 38 -16.14 5.62 -12.00
CA VAL A 38 -16.93 5.95 -10.79
C VAL A 38 -16.21 7.01 -9.95
N ALA A 39 -14.88 6.87 -9.77
CA ALA A 39 -14.10 7.87 -9.07
C ALA A 39 -14.18 9.25 -9.73
N ALA A 40 -14.12 9.30 -11.06
CA ALA A 40 -14.28 10.53 -11.85
C ALA A 40 -15.69 11.12 -11.69
N GLN A 41 -16.72 10.30 -11.91
CA GLN A 41 -18.12 10.72 -11.88
C GLN A 41 -18.53 11.23 -10.49
N MET A 42 -18.07 10.56 -9.43
CA MET A 42 -18.40 10.92 -8.05
C MET A 42 -17.45 11.97 -7.46
N GLY A 43 -16.40 12.36 -8.16
CA GLY A 43 -15.38 13.29 -7.64
C GLY A 43 -14.68 12.74 -6.41
N LEU A 44 -14.35 11.42 -6.39
CA LEU A 44 -13.68 10.80 -5.25
C LEU A 44 -12.19 11.13 -5.23
N PRO A 45 -11.61 11.41 -4.06
CA PRO A 45 -10.16 11.49 -3.91
C PRO A 45 -9.51 10.16 -4.27
N VAL A 46 -8.48 10.20 -5.10
CA VAL A 46 -7.70 9.02 -5.49
C VAL A 46 -6.35 9.08 -4.78
N ALA A 47 -6.10 8.13 -3.87
CA ALA A 47 -4.82 8.03 -3.15
C ALA A 47 -3.75 7.27 -3.93
N GLY A 48 -4.15 6.45 -4.89
CA GLY A 48 -3.27 5.69 -5.76
C GLY A 48 -4.05 4.85 -6.76
N VAL A 49 -3.38 4.38 -7.78
CA VAL A 49 -3.95 3.47 -8.79
C VAL A 49 -3.39 2.07 -8.57
N VAL A 50 -4.25 1.08 -8.42
CA VAL A 50 -3.83 -0.31 -8.37
C VAL A 50 -3.35 -0.72 -9.76
N GLY A 51 -2.04 -0.75 -9.95
CA GLY A 51 -1.42 -1.09 -11.24
C GLY A 51 -1.33 -2.60 -11.47
N PHE A 52 -1.18 -3.36 -10.37
CA PHE A 52 -1.12 -4.82 -10.45
C PHE A 52 -1.46 -5.43 -9.09
N VAL A 53 -2.13 -6.55 -9.09
CA VAL A 53 -2.36 -7.37 -7.90
C VAL A 53 -2.43 -8.85 -8.29
N SER A 54 -1.71 -9.68 -7.56
CA SER A 54 -1.79 -11.13 -7.72
C SER A 54 -1.29 -11.84 -6.48
N SER A 55 -1.83 -13.03 -6.25
CA SER A 55 -1.34 -13.98 -5.25
C SER A 55 -0.67 -15.16 -5.93
N TYR A 56 0.30 -15.75 -5.25
CA TYR A 56 1.12 -16.84 -5.74
C TYR A 56 1.28 -17.87 -4.63
N ALA A 57 1.30 -19.14 -5.01
CA ALA A 57 1.76 -20.19 -4.12
C ALA A 57 3.29 -20.22 -4.14
N ASP A 58 3.90 -20.30 -2.98
CA ASP A 58 5.31 -20.64 -2.83
C ASP A 58 5.48 -22.16 -2.99
N GLY A 59 6.66 -22.60 -3.39
CA GLY A 59 6.94 -24.04 -3.51
C GLY A 59 6.73 -24.75 -2.16
N ALA A 60 6.26 -25.98 -2.20
CA ALA A 60 6.09 -26.80 -1.00
C ALA A 60 7.42 -26.92 -0.24
N HIS A 61 7.42 -26.58 1.04
CA HIS A 61 8.57 -26.61 1.91
C HIS A 61 8.19 -27.00 3.32
N THR A 62 9.07 -27.72 4.01
CA THR A 62 8.85 -28.14 5.39
C THR A 62 9.03 -27.01 6.41
N SER A 63 9.73 -25.93 6.03
CA SER A 63 9.89 -24.74 6.88
C SER A 63 8.67 -23.84 6.83
N ILE A 64 8.31 -23.27 7.98
CA ILE A 64 7.31 -22.21 8.10
C ILE A 64 8.01 -21.00 8.73
N PRO A 65 8.11 -19.86 8.01
CA PRO A 65 7.68 -19.64 6.61
C PRO A 65 8.57 -20.35 5.59
N ALA A 66 7.97 -20.71 4.45
CA ALA A 66 8.73 -21.17 3.29
C ALA A 66 9.57 -20.04 2.70
N PRO A 67 10.57 -20.37 1.85
CA PRO A 67 11.33 -19.39 1.11
C PRO A 67 10.49 -18.69 0.03
N GLY A 68 9.58 -17.81 0.36
CA GLY A 68 8.54 -17.13 -0.40
C GLY A 68 8.95 -16.49 -1.73
N LEU A 69 9.41 -17.28 -2.70
CA LEU A 69 9.77 -16.80 -4.04
C LEU A 69 8.62 -16.91 -5.07
N GLY A 70 7.45 -17.38 -4.67
CA GLY A 70 6.30 -17.57 -5.57
C GLY A 70 5.92 -16.30 -6.33
N ALA A 71 6.04 -15.14 -5.68
CA ALA A 71 5.76 -13.85 -6.30
C ALA A 71 6.70 -13.48 -7.46
N LEU A 72 7.82 -14.21 -7.69
CA LEU A 72 8.60 -14.11 -8.92
C LEU A 72 7.77 -14.43 -10.17
N GLY A 73 6.70 -15.19 -10.02
CA GLY A 73 5.73 -15.45 -11.10
C GLY A 73 5.17 -14.18 -11.74
N ALA A 74 5.14 -13.06 -11.04
CA ALA A 74 4.74 -11.77 -11.58
C ALA A 74 5.66 -11.29 -12.70
N GLY A 75 6.96 -11.60 -12.59
CA GLY A 75 7.99 -11.27 -13.57
C GLY A 75 8.22 -12.33 -14.65
N ARG A 76 7.39 -13.39 -14.70
CA ARG A 76 7.54 -14.46 -15.69
C ARG A 76 7.37 -13.90 -17.09
N GLY A 77 8.39 -14.06 -17.94
CA GLY A 77 8.48 -13.46 -19.27
C GLY A 77 9.22 -12.11 -19.28
N GLY A 78 9.80 -11.70 -18.14
CA GLY A 78 10.64 -10.51 -18.06
C GLY A 78 9.89 -9.22 -18.40
N ARG A 79 10.39 -8.46 -19.35
CA ARG A 79 9.76 -7.22 -19.84
C ARG A 79 8.40 -7.44 -20.52
N SER A 80 8.07 -8.67 -20.89
CA SER A 80 6.78 -9.05 -21.44
C SER A 80 5.85 -9.68 -20.39
N SER A 81 6.24 -9.67 -19.12
CA SER A 81 5.47 -10.23 -18.02
C SER A 81 4.14 -9.49 -17.80
N ARG A 82 3.21 -10.14 -17.10
CA ARG A 82 1.92 -9.51 -16.74
C ARG A 82 2.13 -8.24 -15.92
N LEU A 83 3.08 -8.25 -14.98
CA LEU A 83 3.42 -7.08 -14.17
C LEU A 83 3.95 -5.93 -15.06
N ALA A 84 4.93 -6.22 -15.92
CA ALA A 84 5.50 -5.20 -16.81
C ALA A 84 4.45 -4.58 -17.73
N LYS A 85 3.59 -5.41 -18.34
CA LYS A 85 2.50 -4.93 -19.22
C LYS A 85 1.47 -4.09 -18.48
N ALA A 86 1.10 -4.49 -17.27
CA ALA A 86 0.14 -3.76 -16.44
C ALA A 86 0.69 -2.37 -16.03
N LEU A 87 1.95 -2.30 -15.64
CA LEU A 87 2.61 -1.04 -15.34
C LEU A 87 2.79 -0.16 -16.58
N ALA A 88 3.21 -0.73 -17.70
CA ALA A 88 3.38 -0.01 -18.97
C ALA A 88 2.08 0.61 -19.47
N ALA A 89 0.93 -0.04 -19.25
CA ALA A 89 -0.39 0.51 -19.57
C ALA A 89 -0.71 1.79 -18.78
N LEU A 90 -0.06 1.98 -17.63
CA LEU A 90 -0.14 3.20 -16.81
C LEU A 90 1.06 4.14 -17.03
N GLY A 91 1.85 3.89 -18.07
CA GLY A 91 3.04 4.67 -18.40
C GLY A 91 4.19 4.50 -17.42
N VAL A 92 4.25 3.40 -16.67
CA VAL A 92 5.27 3.09 -15.66
C VAL A 92 6.20 2.00 -16.18
N GLU A 93 7.51 2.26 -16.11
CA GLU A 93 8.56 1.31 -16.47
C GLU A 93 9.20 0.71 -15.20
N ALA A 94 10.05 -0.30 -15.37
CA ALA A 94 10.76 -0.93 -14.26
C ALA A 94 11.58 0.07 -13.44
N ASP A 95 12.15 1.06 -14.11
CA ASP A 95 12.96 2.10 -13.50
C ASP A 95 12.15 3.16 -12.73
N ASP A 96 10.85 3.25 -12.97
CA ASP A 96 9.94 4.13 -12.26
C ASP A 96 9.47 3.55 -10.91
N ILE A 97 9.71 2.27 -10.66
CA ILE A 97 9.43 1.64 -9.37
C ILE A 97 10.45 2.14 -8.36
N ALA A 98 10.09 3.09 -7.51
CA ALA A 98 11.05 3.75 -6.62
C ALA A 98 11.30 2.97 -5.33
N LEU A 99 10.31 2.20 -4.86
CA LEU A 99 10.37 1.55 -3.56
C LEU A 99 9.64 0.22 -3.52
N VAL A 100 10.01 -0.57 -2.53
CA VAL A 100 9.29 -1.78 -2.13
C VAL A 100 8.91 -1.67 -0.66
N SER A 101 7.62 -1.69 -0.36
CA SER A 101 7.13 -1.96 0.98
C SER A 101 7.19 -3.47 1.22
N LYS A 102 8.27 -3.90 1.85
CA LYS A 102 8.55 -5.30 2.11
C LYS A 102 7.67 -5.86 3.22
N HIS A 103 7.41 -7.15 3.17
CA HIS A 103 6.76 -7.85 4.28
C HIS A 103 7.59 -7.75 5.56
N ASP A 104 8.91 -7.89 5.47
CA ASP A 104 9.91 -7.59 6.50
C ASP A 104 9.49 -7.96 7.93
N THR A 105 9.52 -9.23 8.23
CA THR A 105 9.18 -9.75 9.57
C THR A 105 10.33 -9.67 10.57
N SER A 106 11.47 -9.08 10.21
CA SER A 106 12.66 -9.06 11.08
C SER A 106 13.16 -10.45 11.45
N THR A 107 12.96 -11.44 10.55
CA THR A 107 13.39 -12.81 10.77
C THR A 107 14.56 -13.20 9.89
N GLY A 108 15.37 -14.16 10.34
CA GLY A 108 16.46 -14.70 9.56
C GLY A 108 16.02 -15.42 8.29
N ALA A 109 14.78 -15.92 8.24
CA ALA A 109 14.24 -16.63 7.09
C ALA A 109 13.62 -15.68 6.06
N ASN A 110 12.77 -14.75 6.50
CA ASN A 110 11.98 -13.92 5.58
C ASN A 110 12.80 -12.82 4.90
N ASP A 111 13.55 -12.04 5.68
CA ASP A 111 14.17 -10.81 5.15
C ASP A 111 15.17 -11.07 4.00
N PRO A 112 16.05 -12.10 4.07
CA PRO A 112 16.90 -12.45 2.95
C PRO A 112 16.14 -12.93 1.72
N ASN A 113 15.16 -13.78 1.95
CA ASN A 113 14.34 -14.38 0.91
C ASN A 113 13.55 -13.32 0.12
N GLU A 114 12.96 -12.37 0.83
CA GLU A 114 12.23 -11.28 0.21
C GLU A 114 13.15 -10.28 -0.52
N SER A 115 14.34 -10.03 -0.01
CA SER A 115 15.35 -9.22 -0.70
C SER A 115 15.77 -9.88 -2.01
N GLU A 116 16.01 -11.19 -2.00
CA GLU A 116 16.33 -11.98 -3.19
C GLU A 116 15.17 -11.96 -4.21
N LEU A 117 13.92 -12.13 -3.74
CA LEU A 117 12.73 -12.04 -4.57
C LEU A 117 12.71 -10.73 -5.38
N HIS A 118 12.82 -9.60 -4.70
CA HIS A 118 12.73 -8.30 -5.35
C HIS A 118 13.93 -7.96 -6.21
N THR A 119 15.12 -8.42 -5.83
CA THR A 119 16.31 -8.28 -6.67
C THR A 119 16.14 -9.01 -8.01
N ARG A 120 15.71 -10.27 -7.95
CA ARG A 120 15.44 -11.05 -9.17
C ARG A 120 14.31 -10.46 -9.99
N LEU A 121 13.26 -9.98 -9.34
CA LEU A 121 12.15 -9.34 -10.02
C LEU A 121 12.60 -8.06 -10.74
N ALA A 122 13.37 -7.19 -10.08
CA ALA A 122 13.92 -5.99 -10.68
C ALA A 122 14.76 -6.28 -11.93
N ARG A 123 15.64 -7.27 -11.85
CA ARG A 123 16.44 -7.72 -13.00
C ARG A 123 15.58 -8.28 -14.13
N ALA A 124 14.59 -9.12 -13.81
CA ALA A 124 13.69 -9.70 -14.80
C ALA A 124 12.87 -8.62 -15.53
N LEU A 125 12.43 -7.59 -14.83
CA LEU A 125 11.72 -6.45 -15.42
C LEU A 125 12.62 -5.54 -16.26
N GLY A 126 13.95 -5.72 -16.18
CA GLY A 126 14.94 -4.93 -16.91
C GLY A 126 15.26 -3.59 -16.27
N ARG A 127 15.21 -3.53 -14.93
CA ARG A 127 15.66 -2.35 -14.18
C ARG A 127 17.14 -2.07 -14.47
N SER A 128 17.44 -0.80 -14.70
CA SER A 128 18.80 -0.34 -14.99
C SER A 128 19.72 -0.51 -13.77
N GLU A 129 20.96 -0.93 -14.00
CA GLU A 129 21.98 -0.94 -12.97
C GLU A 129 22.23 0.48 -12.43
N GLY A 130 22.50 0.58 -11.14
CA GLY A 130 22.66 1.87 -10.46
C GLY A 130 21.37 2.63 -10.15
N ASN A 131 20.21 2.18 -10.65
CA ASN A 131 18.93 2.75 -10.26
C ASN A 131 18.48 2.15 -8.92
N SER A 132 18.46 2.98 -7.88
CA SER A 132 18.19 2.52 -6.51
C SER A 132 16.75 2.09 -6.30
N LEU A 133 16.56 1.08 -5.46
CA LEU A 133 15.26 0.58 -5.00
C LEU A 133 15.19 0.71 -3.48
N VAL A 134 14.30 1.55 -3.00
CA VAL A 134 14.21 1.87 -1.57
C VAL A 134 13.42 0.80 -0.84
N ALA A 135 14.02 0.20 0.19
CA ALA A 135 13.35 -0.74 1.08
C ALA A 135 12.57 0.02 2.16
N VAL A 136 11.28 -0.24 2.26
CA VAL A 136 10.42 0.28 3.33
C VAL A 136 9.97 -0.88 4.21
N SER A 137 10.32 -0.82 5.48
CA SER A 137 10.03 -1.85 6.47
C SER A 137 8.91 -1.38 7.40
N GLN A 138 7.66 -1.42 6.93
CA GLN A 138 6.49 -0.88 7.64
C GLN A 138 6.35 -1.46 9.06
N LYS A 139 6.62 -2.75 9.24
CA LYS A 139 6.45 -3.45 10.53
C LYS A 139 7.43 -3.02 11.62
N THR A 140 8.51 -2.34 11.27
CA THR A 140 9.38 -1.73 12.28
C THR A 140 8.75 -0.51 12.95
N ILE A 141 7.73 0.07 12.31
CA ILE A 141 6.99 1.23 12.80
C ILE A 141 5.68 0.77 13.46
N THR A 142 4.93 -0.11 12.80
CA THR A 142 3.57 -0.49 13.21
C THR A 142 3.50 -1.79 14.02
N GLY A 143 4.57 -2.56 14.07
CA GLY A 143 4.49 -3.97 14.47
C GLY A 143 3.81 -4.83 13.41
N HIS A 144 3.61 -6.10 13.72
CA HIS A 144 3.01 -7.09 12.82
C HIS A 144 1.58 -7.42 13.22
N ALA A 145 0.61 -6.77 12.61
CA ALA A 145 -0.82 -6.97 12.87
C ALA A 145 -1.40 -8.18 12.11
N LYS A 146 -0.59 -9.20 11.81
CA LYS A 146 -1.02 -10.44 11.13
C LYS A 146 -1.79 -10.13 9.83
N GLY A 147 -3.06 -10.53 9.74
CA GLY A 147 -3.92 -10.27 8.59
C GLY A 147 -4.10 -8.78 8.26
N GLY A 148 -4.04 -7.89 9.24
CA GLY A 148 -4.14 -6.43 9.07
C GLY A 148 -2.85 -5.77 8.56
N ALA A 149 -1.71 -6.45 8.58
CA ALA A 149 -0.42 -5.83 8.30
C ALA A 149 -0.30 -5.26 6.87
N ALA A 150 -0.91 -5.91 5.89
CA ALA A 150 -0.87 -5.45 4.50
C ALA A 150 -1.63 -4.13 4.30
N VAL A 151 -2.69 -3.87 5.07
CA VAL A 151 -3.44 -2.60 5.01
C VAL A 151 -2.55 -1.44 5.45
N PHE A 152 -1.75 -1.61 6.49
CA PHE A 152 -0.77 -0.60 6.90
C PHE A 152 0.30 -0.36 5.84
N GLN A 153 0.74 -1.42 5.14
CA GLN A 153 1.67 -1.26 4.01
C GLN A 153 1.04 -0.48 2.86
N VAL A 154 -0.24 -0.74 2.53
CA VAL A 154 -0.97 0.03 1.50
C VAL A 154 -1.09 1.49 1.91
N ALA A 155 -1.52 1.78 3.15
CA ALA A 155 -1.62 3.14 3.65
C ALA A 155 -0.27 3.87 3.63
N GLY A 156 0.80 3.22 4.11
CA GLY A 156 2.15 3.78 4.08
C GLY A 156 2.66 4.02 2.66
N LEU A 157 2.40 3.09 1.74
CA LEU A 157 2.82 3.22 0.35
C LEU A 157 2.10 4.37 -0.36
N THR A 158 0.79 4.52 -0.18
CA THR A 158 0.03 5.64 -0.76
C THR A 158 0.48 6.98 -0.21
N GLU A 159 0.79 7.06 1.09
CA GLU A 159 1.35 8.27 1.70
C GLU A 159 2.74 8.63 1.15
N ILE A 160 3.60 7.64 0.93
CA ILE A 160 4.92 7.86 0.31
C ILE A 160 4.77 8.35 -1.13
N LEU A 161 3.84 7.80 -1.90
CA LEU A 161 3.58 8.26 -3.26
C LEU A 161 3.09 9.71 -3.27
N ALA A 162 2.22 10.09 -2.32
CA ALA A 162 1.67 11.44 -2.22
C ALA A 162 2.71 12.48 -1.73
N SER A 163 3.48 12.14 -0.70
CA SER A 163 4.42 13.06 -0.05
C SER A 163 5.81 13.09 -0.69
N GLY A 164 6.17 12.01 -1.41
CA GLY A 164 7.53 11.80 -1.90
C GLY A 164 8.54 11.49 -0.79
N VAL A 165 8.09 11.17 0.43
CA VAL A 165 8.97 10.90 1.57
C VAL A 165 8.83 9.45 2.03
N ALA A 166 9.91 8.68 1.92
CA ALA A 166 9.98 7.35 2.51
C ALA A 166 10.43 7.43 3.97
N PRO A 167 9.74 6.74 4.89
CA PRO A 167 10.17 6.69 6.29
C PRO A 167 11.49 5.93 6.42
N GLY A 168 12.28 6.30 7.41
CA GLY A 168 13.46 5.55 7.78
C GLY A 168 13.13 4.38 8.71
N ASN A 169 13.94 3.35 8.66
CA ASN A 169 13.92 2.27 9.62
C ASN A 169 14.83 2.64 10.81
N ALA A 170 14.27 3.24 11.85
CA ALA A 170 15.02 3.70 13.04
C ALA A 170 15.65 2.55 13.84
N SER A 171 15.18 1.31 13.66
CA SER A 171 15.73 0.12 14.33
C SER A 171 16.87 -0.54 13.55
N LEU A 172 17.20 -0.05 12.36
CA LEU A 172 18.28 -0.55 11.53
C LEU A 172 19.59 0.16 11.87
N ASP A 173 20.50 -0.53 12.55
CA ASP A 173 21.84 -0.02 12.83
C ASP A 173 22.84 -0.45 11.76
N VAL A 174 22.86 -1.74 11.44
CA VAL A 174 23.77 -2.32 10.45
C VAL A 174 23.00 -3.31 9.58
N VAL A 175 22.91 -3.03 8.29
CA VAL A 175 22.33 -3.97 7.32
C VAL A 175 23.09 -5.28 7.38
N ASP A 176 22.36 -6.39 7.39
CA ASP A 176 22.97 -7.71 7.38
C ASP A 176 23.70 -7.96 6.06
N ALA A 177 24.95 -8.40 6.13
CA ALA A 177 25.83 -8.54 4.97
C ALA A 177 25.22 -9.35 3.79
N PRO A 178 24.48 -10.46 4.03
CA PRO A 178 23.79 -11.16 2.93
C PRO A 178 22.78 -10.32 2.17
N LEU A 179 22.18 -9.29 2.80
CA LEU A 179 21.16 -8.42 2.19
C LEU A 179 21.81 -7.27 1.41
N ALA A 180 23.01 -6.86 1.80
CA ALA A 180 23.72 -5.73 1.22
C ALA A 180 24.43 -6.04 -0.10
N LYS A 181 24.32 -7.27 -0.62
CA LYS A 181 25.07 -7.73 -1.79
C LYS A 181 24.63 -7.13 -3.12
N ASP A 182 23.40 -6.65 -3.18
CA ASP A 182 22.82 -6.16 -4.43
C ASP A 182 22.87 -4.65 -4.54
N ALA A 183 23.34 -4.18 -5.68
CA ALA A 183 23.52 -2.76 -5.99
C ALA A 183 22.22 -1.95 -6.08
N PHE A 184 21.05 -2.61 -6.10
CA PHE A 184 19.78 -1.90 -6.19
C PHE A 184 19.33 -1.31 -4.87
N TRP A 185 19.65 -1.93 -3.72
CA TRP A 185 19.00 -1.62 -2.46
C TRP A 185 19.55 -0.38 -1.77
N VAL A 186 18.62 0.49 -1.37
CA VAL A 186 18.84 1.56 -0.40
C VAL A 186 18.02 1.25 0.85
N TRP A 187 18.70 1.24 1.98
CA TRP A 187 18.15 0.94 3.30
C TRP A 187 18.12 2.22 4.15
N PRO A 188 17.06 3.03 4.08
CA PRO A 188 17.01 4.30 4.78
C PRO A 188 16.91 4.08 6.29
N ARG A 189 17.79 4.71 7.06
CA ARG A 189 17.75 4.75 8.53
C ARG A 189 17.03 5.99 9.05
N ARG A 190 16.90 7.00 8.22
CA ARG A 190 16.15 8.25 8.44
C ARG A 190 15.21 8.49 7.28
N PRO A 191 14.18 9.32 7.47
CA PRO A 191 13.33 9.69 6.34
C PRO A 191 14.15 10.27 5.20
N ILE A 192 13.86 9.84 3.99
CA ILE A 192 14.49 10.32 2.77
C ILE A 192 13.44 10.82 1.79
N ARG A 193 13.76 11.88 1.09
CA ARG A 193 12.94 12.36 -0.03
C ARG A 193 13.30 11.54 -1.26
N LEU A 194 12.28 10.94 -1.85
CA LEU A 194 12.39 10.24 -3.12
C LEU A 194 12.19 11.25 -4.24
N ALA A 195 13.01 11.12 -5.26
CA ALA A 195 12.87 11.89 -6.48
C ALA A 195 12.35 10.96 -7.57
N GLY A 196 11.28 11.37 -8.28
CA GLY A 196 10.85 10.71 -9.49
C GLY A 196 11.82 10.97 -10.63
N ARG A 197 11.84 10.11 -11.64
CA ARG A 197 12.49 10.44 -12.89
C ARG A 197 11.72 11.58 -13.56
N GLY A 198 12.39 12.68 -13.84
CA GLY A 198 11.85 13.72 -14.71
C GLY A 198 11.76 13.21 -16.14
N GLY A 199 10.57 13.26 -16.75
CA GLY A 199 10.28 13.03 -18.14
C GLY A 199 10.91 11.81 -18.82
N ARG A 200 10.34 11.34 -19.93
CA ARG A 200 10.88 10.22 -20.74
C ARG A 200 12.30 10.43 -21.27
N ASP A 201 12.78 11.65 -21.26
CA ASP A 201 14.09 12.05 -21.78
C ASP A 201 15.21 12.10 -20.73
N GLY A 202 14.90 11.77 -19.46
CA GLY A 202 15.92 11.57 -18.42
C GLY A 202 16.80 12.78 -18.09
N ARG A 203 16.45 13.99 -18.58
CA ARG A 203 17.34 15.15 -18.55
C ARG A 203 17.39 15.89 -17.22
N VAL A 204 16.46 15.62 -16.29
CA VAL A 204 16.48 16.26 -14.97
C VAL A 204 16.17 15.21 -13.89
N PRO A 205 17.20 14.63 -13.24
CA PRO A 205 17.00 13.77 -12.09
C PRO A 205 16.23 14.53 -11.00
N GLY A 206 15.12 13.97 -10.52
CA GLY A 206 14.42 14.53 -9.37
C GLY A 206 13.30 15.54 -9.65
N ALA A 207 12.95 15.77 -10.90
CA ALA A 207 11.94 16.79 -11.28
C ALA A 207 10.49 16.28 -11.35
N GLY A 208 10.20 15.04 -10.96
CA GLY A 208 8.86 14.46 -11.03
C GLY A 208 8.42 13.75 -9.74
N PRO A 209 7.13 13.46 -9.60
CA PRO A 209 6.64 12.67 -8.47
C PRO A 209 7.16 11.24 -8.53
N VAL A 210 7.23 10.59 -7.36
CA VAL A 210 7.45 9.14 -7.27
C VAL A 210 6.32 8.42 -7.98
N ARG A 211 6.62 7.60 -8.98
CA ARG A 211 5.59 7.07 -9.89
C ARG A 211 4.95 5.79 -9.42
N ALA A 212 5.73 4.88 -8.85
CA ALA A 212 5.21 3.59 -8.42
C ALA A 212 6.01 2.99 -7.26
N GLY A 213 5.35 2.13 -6.52
CA GLY A 213 5.96 1.25 -5.52
C GLY A 213 5.33 -0.13 -5.55
N LEU A 214 6.10 -1.13 -5.14
CA LEU A 214 5.64 -2.49 -4.92
C LEU A 214 5.38 -2.73 -3.44
N LEU A 215 4.50 -3.67 -3.17
CA LEU A 215 4.21 -4.19 -1.84
C LEU A 215 4.18 -5.71 -1.92
N THR A 216 4.87 -6.37 -1.00
CA THR A 216 4.73 -7.80 -0.79
C THR A 216 4.09 -8.10 0.55
N SER A 217 3.24 -9.12 0.57
CA SER A 217 2.73 -9.73 1.78
C SER A 217 2.91 -11.24 1.68
N LEU A 218 3.60 -11.80 2.66
CA LEU A 218 3.95 -13.22 2.72
C LEU A 218 3.25 -13.83 3.92
N GLY A 219 2.50 -14.89 3.69
CA GLY A 219 1.74 -15.60 4.72
C GLY A 219 2.34 -16.94 5.07
N PHE A 220 2.08 -17.42 6.29
CA PHE A 220 2.24 -18.82 6.60
C PHE A 220 1.30 -19.66 5.71
N GLY A 221 1.71 -20.82 5.30
CA GLY A 221 0.94 -21.66 4.37
C GLY A 221 1.31 -21.47 2.90
N HIS A 222 2.49 -20.93 2.66
CA HIS A 222 3.10 -20.87 1.33
C HIS A 222 2.34 -20.01 0.32
N VAL A 223 1.83 -18.87 0.77
CA VAL A 223 1.15 -17.88 -0.07
C VAL A 223 1.87 -16.56 -0.02
N SER A 224 2.12 -15.99 -1.18
CA SER A 224 2.67 -14.64 -1.32
C SER A 224 1.75 -13.77 -2.18
N GLY A 225 1.56 -12.52 -1.75
CA GLY A 225 0.86 -11.47 -2.50
C GLY A 225 1.84 -10.42 -3.00
N LEU A 226 1.63 -9.95 -4.23
CA LEU A 226 2.32 -8.81 -4.80
C LEU A 226 1.31 -7.79 -5.31
N ILE A 227 1.50 -6.55 -4.88
CA ILE A 227 0.69 -5.41 -5.30
C ILE A 227 1.63 -4.35 -5.85
N ALA A 228 1.27 -3.72 -6.96
CA ALA A 228 1.87 -2.50 -7.44
C ALA A 228 0.87 -1.35 -7.32
N ILE A 229 1.28 -0.27 -6.68
CA ILE A 229 0.50 0.96 -6.58
C ILE A 229 1.23 2.05 -7.35
N VAL A 230 0.48 2.75 -8.20
CA VAL A 230 0.97 3.83 -9.04
C VAL A 230 0.44 5.16 -8.50
N HIS A 231 1.23 6.20 -8.64
CA HIS A 231 0.90 7.56 -8.23
C HIS A 231 -0.45 8.03 -8.82
N PRO A 232 -1.26 8.79 -8.06
CA PRO A 232 -2.58 9.30 -8.53
C PRO A 232 -2.54 10.02 -9.87
N GLY A 233 -1.44 10.64 -10.22
CA GLY A 233 -1.25 11.29 -11.53
C GLY A 233 -1.47 10.38 -12.75
N ALA A 234 -1.39 9.06 -12.57
CA ALA A 234 -1.75 8.11 -13.62
C ALA A 234 -3.27 8.12 -13.88
N PHE A 235 -4.08 8.28 -12.83
CA PHE A 235 -5.52 8.45 -12.97
C PHE A 235 -5.85 9.78 -13.67
N GLU A 236 -5.20 10.87 -13.27
CA GLU A 236 -5.39 12.18 -13.92
C GLU A 236 -5.03 12.12 -15.41
N ALA A 237 -3.93 11.48 -15.77
CA ALA A 237 -3.51 11.31 -17.15
C ALA A 237 -4.53 10.50 -17.96
N ALA A 238 -5.05 9.41 -17.38
CA ALA A 238 -6.06 8.58 -18.01
C ALA A 238 -7.40 9.34 -18.18
N LEU A 239 -7.82 10.11 -17.17
CA LEU A 239 -9.03 10.92 -17.24
C LEU A 239 -8.89 12.02 -18.29
N ARG A 240 -7.73 12.69 -18.36
CA ARG A 240 -7.44 13.70 -19.38
C ARG A 240 -7.49 13.12 -20.79
N GLN A 241 -6.95 11.94 -20.98
CA GLN A 241 -6.98 11.26 -22.28
C GLN A 241 -8.41 10.85 -22.69
N ALA A 242 -9.22 10.40 -21.71
CA ALA A 242 -10.57 9.90 -21.98
C ALA A 242 -11.63 11.01 -22.12
N ALA A 243 -11.51 12.11 -21.38
CA ALA A 243 -12.56 13.12 -21.24
C ALA A 243 -12.08 14.58 -21.28
N GLY A 244 -10.80 14.81 -21.51
CA GLY A 244 -10.22 16.17 -21.64
C GLY A 244 -9.84 16.82 -20.32
N GLN A 245 -9.25 18.01 -20.43
CA GLN A 245 -8.74 18.77 -19.28
C GLN A 245 -9.87 19.26 -18.36
N GLU A 246 -10.99 19.69 -18.93
CA GLU A 246 -12.15 20.19 -18.17
C GLU A 246 -12.68 19.13 -17.18
N ALA A 247 -12.73 17.86 -17.60
CA ALA A 247 -13.14 16.75 -16.73
C ALA A 247 -12.14 16.53 -15.57
N VAL A 248 -10.84 16.73 -15.82
CA VAL A 248 -9.81 16.66 -14.76
C VAL A 248 -10.01 17.80 -13.77
N ASP A 249 -10.22 19.00 -14.23
CA ASP A 249 -10.39 20.19 -13.39
C ASP A 249 -11.64 20.07 -12.52
N ALA A 250 -12.75 19.61 -13.08
CA ALA A 250 -14.00 19.36 -12.36
C ALA A 250 -13.82 18.26 -11.30
N TRP A 251 -13.15 17.16 -11.65
CA TRP A 251 -12.85 16.10 -10.68
C TRP A 251 -11.94 16.60 -9.56
N LEU A 252 -10.87 17.33 -9.87
CA LEU A 252 -9.94 17.89 -8.87
C LEU A 252 -10.67 18.83 -7.90
N ALA A 253 -11.53 19.70 -8.39
CA ALA A 253 -12.30 20.61 -7.57
C ALA A 253 -13.16 19.84 -6.55
N SER A 254 -13.88 18.81 -7.02
CA SER A 254 -14.72 17.96 -6.18
C SER A 254 -13.88 17.14 -5.17
N ALA A 255 -12.83 16.48 -5.63
CA ALA A 255 -11.94 15.68 -4.79
C ALA A 255 -11.28 16.51 -3.69
N ASN A 256 -10.79 17.71 -4.01
CA ASN A 256 -10.19 18.61 -3.05
C ASN A 256 -11.20 19.11 -2.01
N ALA A 257 -12.44 19.41 -2.41
CA ALA A 257 -13.50 19.80 -1.48
C ALA A 257 -13.80 18.66 -0.48
N ARG A 258 -13.87 17.41 -0.95
CA ARG A 258 -14.06 16.22 -0.11
C ARG A 258 -12.88 16.00 0.85
N LEU A 259 -11.65 16.12 0.38
CA LEU A 259 -10.45 16.00 1.22
C LEU A 259 -10.43 17.07 2.31
N ALA A 260 -10.76 18.31 1.96
CA ALA A 260 -10.83 19.40 2.92
C ALA A 260 -11.93 19.17 3.99
N ALA A 261 -13.10 18.68 3.58
CA ALA A 261 -14.18 18.31 4.50
C ALA A 261 -13.76 17.16 5.44
N GLY A 262 -13.18 16.10 4.89
CA GLY A 262 -12.66 14.98 5.67
C GLY A 262 -11.55 15.38 6.65
N THR A 263 -10.67 16.29 6.25
CA THR A 263 -9.61 16.82 7.12
C THR A 263 -10.18 17.64 8.27
N ARG A 264 -11.15 18.51 8.00
CA ARG A 264 -11.84 19.27 9.05
C ARG A 264 -12.52 18.34 10.05
N ARG A 265 -13.21 17.31 9.57
CA ARG A 265 -13.89 16.32 10.43
C ARG A 265 -12.90 15.56 11.32
N ARG A 266 -11.81 15.07 10.75
CA ARG A 266 -10.75 14.38 11.52
C ARG A 266 -10.17 15.30 12.60
N ARG A 267 -9.83 16.53 12.25
CA ARG A 267 -9.31 17.51 13.22
C ARG A 267 -10.30 17.76 14.36
N ALA A 268 -11.58 17.97 14.05
CA ALA A 268 -12.63 18.14 15.06
C ALA A 268 -12.75 16.93 15.98
N GLY A 269 -12.69 15.70 15.42
CA GLY A 269 -12.70 14.47 16.20
C GLY A 269 -11.47 14.32 17.10
N MET A 270 -10.27 14.60 16.57
CA MET A 270 -9.02 14.49 17.35
C MET A 270 -8.98 15.43 18.56
N ILE A 271 -9.64 16.57 18.49
CA ILE A 271 -9.73 17.54 19.59
C ILE A 271 -11.05 17.44 20.39
N GLY A 272 -11.81 16.36 20.19
CA GLY A 272 -13.04 16.10 20.93
C GLY A 272 -14.22 17.02 20.63
N ARG A 273 -14.16 17.82 19.54
CA ARG A 273 -15.23 18.76 19.15
C ARG A 273 -16.34 18.13 18.30
N ALA A 274 -16.10 16.95 17.76
CA ALA A 274 -17.08 16.15 17.01
C ALA A 274 -16.74 14.67 17.14
N PRO A 275 -17.71 13.75 17.03
CA PRO A 275 -17.41 12.33 16.96
C PRO A 275 -16.61 12.05 15.68
N LEU A 276 -15.57 11.21 15.77
CA LEU A 276 -14.83 10.71 14.61
C LEU A 276 -15.75 9.90 13.70
N PHE A 277 -16.74 9.27 14.30
CA PHE A 277 -17.72 8.42 13.64
C PHE A 277 -19.11 8.97 13.90
N GLU A 278 -19.83 9.35 12.87
CA GLU A 278 -21.28 9.47 12.91
C GLU A 278 -21.83 8.24 12.18
N PRO A 279 -22.57 7.36 12.84
CA PRO A 279 -23.27 6.29 12.15
C PRO A 279 -24.29 6.94 11.21
N VAL A 280 -23.99 6.93 9.92
CA VAL A 280 -24.87 7.50 8.88
C VAL A 280 -26.21 6.77 8.88
N GLN A 281 -26.20 5.50 9.23
CA GLN A 281 -27.36 4.65 9.41
C GLN A 281 -28.33 5.19 10.50
N GLY A 282 -27.81 5.68 11.62
CA GLY A 282 -28.65 6.22 12.69
C GLY A 282 -29.41 7.51 12.35
N ARG A 283 -29.05 8.21 11.27
CA ARG A 283 -29.78 9.40 10.81
C ARG A 283 -30.97 9.10 9.91
N ARG A 284 -30.96 7.95 9.22
CA ARG A 284 -31.98 7.64 8.20
C ARG A 284 -33.02 6.64 8.62
N LEU A 285 -32.74 5.85 9.64
CA LEU A 285 -33.70 4.92 10.20
C LEU A 285 -34.66 5.57 11.21
N GLY A 286 -34.66 6.91 11.37
CA GLY A 286 -35.50 7.66 12.30
C GLY A 286 -35.05 7.55 13.76
N GLU A 287 -35.75 8.23 14.67
CA GLU A 287 -35.42 8.21 16.09
C GLU A 287 -35.61 6.82 16.73
N GLU A 288 -36.53 6.02 16.21
CA GLU A 288 -36.77 4.65 16.67
C GLU A 288 -35.58 3.70 16.42
N SER A 289 -34.79 3.90 15.37
CA SER A 289 -33.65 3.06 15.10
C SER A 289 -32.43 3.36 15.98
N ARG A 290 -32.38 4.53 16.62
CA ARG A 290 -31.33 4.85 17.59
C ARG A 290 -31.42 4.00 18.86
N GLN A 291 -32.54 3.33 19.07
CA GLN A 291 -32.80 2.44 20.20
C GLN A 291 -32.58 0.96 19.85
N ARG A 292 -32.36 0.62 18.55
CA ARG A 292 -32.10 -0.76 18.14
C ARG A 292 -30.62 -1.11 18.28
N ASP A 293 -30.34 -2.38 18.59
CA ASP A 293 -29.01 -2.91 18.59
C ASP A 293 -28.37 -2.71 17.20
N PRO A 294 -27.19 -2.09 17.08
CA PRO A 294 -26.50 -1.91 15.81
C PRO A 294 -26.32 -3.20 15.02
N HIS A 295 -26.14 -4.34 15.68
CA HIS A 295 -26.01 -5.65 15.04
C HIS A 295 -27.32 -6.14 14.43
N GLU A 296 -28.45 -5.86 15.05
CA GLU A 296 -29.76 -6.20 14.47
C GLU A 296 -30.09 -5.36 13.24
N VAL A 297 -29.72 -4.08 13.27
CA VAL A 297 -29.90 -3.18 12.11
C VAL A 297 -29.00 -3.62 10.95
N GLU A 298 -27.74 -3.93 11.23
CA GLU A 298 -26.78 -4.41 10.20
C GLU A 298 -27.24 -5.76 9.62
N ALA A 299 -27.67 -6.68 10.46
CA ALA A 299 -28.18 -7.98 10.02
C ALA A 299 -29.43 -7.83 9.12
N ALA A 300 -30.36 -6.98 9.50
CA ALA A 300 -31.56 -6.72 8.68
C ALA A 300 -31.19 -6.15 7.30
N MET A 301 -30.23 -5.22 7.24
CA MET A 301 -29.75 -4.65 5.96
C MET A 301 -29.01 -5.66 5.11
N LEU A 302 -28.16 -6.49 5.69
CA LEU A 302 -27.37 -7.50 4.96
C LEU A 302 -28.23 -8.66 4.44
N LEU A 303 -29.35 -8.93 5.09
CA LEU A 303 -30.28 -9.99 4.72
C LEU A 303 -31.41 -9.51 3.79
N ASP A 304 -31.55 -8.20 3.59
CA ASP A 304 -32.56 -7.64 2.69
C ASP A 304 -32.10 -7.81 1.22
N PRO A 305 -32.80 -8.64 0.41
CA PRO A 305 -32.44 -8.87 -0.98
C PRO A 305 -32.64 -7.62 -1.86
N ASP A 306 -33.40 -6.66 -1.40
CA ASP A 306 -33.72 -5.42 -2.13
C ASP A 306 -32.87 -4.23 -1.67
N ALA A 307 -32.01 -4.43 -0.65
CA ALA A 307 -31.07 -3.40 -0.24
C ALA A 307 -30.15 -2.98 -1.41
N ARG A 308 -30.11 -1.69 -1.69
CA ARG A 308 -29.29 -1.11 -2.78
C ARG A 308 -28.46 0.05 -2.25
N LEU A 309 -27.23 0.13 -2.73
CA LEU A 309 -26.39 1.30 -2.46
C LEU A 309 -26.83 2.45 -3.35
N GLY A 310 -27.36 3.50 -2.75
CA GLY A 310 -27.76 4.71 -3.45
C GLY A 310 -26.57 5.54 -3.95
N THR A 311 -26.84 6.45 -4.86
CA THR A 311 -25.83 7.40 -5.40
C THR A 311 -25.30 8.36 -4.35
N ASP A 312 -25.98 8.49 -3.24
CA ASP A 312 -25.61 9.24 -2.05
C ASP A 312 -24.64 8.46 -1.12
N GLY A 313 -24.28 7.23 -1.49
CA GLY A 313 -23.39 6.36 -0.73
C GLY A 313 -24.06 5.71 0.48
N VAL A 314 -25.37 5.61 0.50
CA VAL A 314 -26.14 4.97 1.58
C VAL A 314 -26.93 3.79 1.05
N TYR A 315 -27.05 2.74 1.87
CA TYR A 315 -27.93 1.63 1.58
C TYR A 315 -29.39 2.02 1.85
N HIS A 316 -30.22 1.80 0.88
CA HIS A 316 -31.67 1.89 0.97
C HIS A 316 -32.23 0.48 0.97
N THR A 317 -33.09 0.18 1.92
CA THR A 317 -33.88 -1.06 1.93
C THR A 317 -35.10 -0.87 1.04
N GLY A 318 -35.53 -1.90 0.35
CA GLY A 318 -36.80 -1.87 -0.38
C GLY A 318 -37.96 -1.70 0.59
N GLU A 319 -38.80 -0.66 0.42
CA GLU A 319 -40.12 -0.57 1.03
C GLU A 319 -41.10 -1.44 0.24
#